data_18bfe6f2d93c3c1ca6525b703f0b0d0b
#
_entry.id   18bfe6f2d93c3c1ca6525b703f0b0d0b
#
_cell.length_a   1.000
_cell.length_b   1.000
_cell.length_c   1.000
_cell.angle_alpha   90.00
_cell.angle_beta   90.00
_cell.angle_gamma   90.00
#
_symmetry.space_group_name_H-M   'P 1'
#
loop_
_entity.id
_entity.type
_entity.pdbx_description
1 polymer ?
#
loop_
_entity_poly.entity_id
_entity_poly.type
_entity_poly.pdbx_seq_one_letter_code
_entity_poly.pdbx_strand_id
1 'polypeptide(L)'
;MSFAPSLTQTSSVHLGRSGRIALWAVQIALAAMFLLAGGSKLLGAPEMVGLFAAIGIGQWFRYVTGLVEVSSAIALLVPSFAVFGALALVATMIGAITVHLFVVGGSPAVPVILLLGSATVVWARRHQLFGGQPAVR
;
A
#
# COMPACT_ATOMS: atom_id res chain seq x y z
N MET A 1 39.92 11.23 33.72
CA MET A 1 39.14 11.77 32.60
C MET A 1 38.38 10.59 31.98
N SER A 2 37.11 10.47 32.32
CA SER A 2 36.26 9.37 31.83
C SER A 2 35.43 9.91 30.68
N PHE A 3 35.76 9.48 29.45
CA PHE A 3 34.95 9.74 28.28
C PHE A 3 33.79 8.74 28.28
N ALA A 4 32.61 9.19 28.69
CA ALA A 4 31.39 8.46 28.45
C ALA A 4 30.97 8.63 26.97
N PRO A 5 30.78 7.55 26.18
CA PRO A 5 30.22 7.69 24.84
C PRO A 5 28.77 8.13 24.98
N SER A 6 28.46 9.27 24.39
CA SER A 6 27.09 9.72 24.20
C SER A 6 26.39 8.73 23.29
N LEU A 7 25.55 7.87 23.87
CA LEU A 7 24.64 7.02 23.12
C LEU A 7 23.71 7.94 22.35
N THR A 8 23.87 7.98 21.05
CA THR A 8 22.93 8.60 20.13
C THR A 8 21.61 7.89 20.32
N GLN A 9 20.70 8.51 21.07
CA GLN A 9 19.33 8.06 21.15
C GLN A 9 18.74 8.19 19.74
N THR A 10 18.63 7.09 19.05
CA THR A 10 17.74 6.99 17.90
C THR A 10 16.33 7.25 18.41
N SER A 11 15.86 8.46 18.19
CA SER A 11 14.49 8.85 18.49
C SER A 11 13.56 7.95 17.67
N SER A 12 13.05 6.90 18.28
CA SER A 12 11.90 6.19 17.75
C SER A 12 10.76 7.20 17.75
N VAL A 13 10.31 7.58 16.57
CA VAL A 13 9.13 8.44 16.42
C VAL A 13 7.93 7.62 16.93
N HIS A 14 7.65 7.74 18.22
CA HIS A 14 6.41 7.22 18.77
C HIS A 14 5.28 8.12 18.26
N LEU A 15 4.50 7.60 17.33
CA LEU A 15 3.25 8.23 16.94
C LEU A 15 2.38 8.38 18.19
N GLY A 16 2.03 9.61 18.53
CA GLY A 16 1.05 9.89 19.58
C GLY A 16 -0.30 9.24 19.24
N ARG A 17 -1.24 9.27 20.19
CA ARG A 17 -2.59 8.73 20.00
C ARG A 17 -3.26 9.25 18.70
N SER A 18 -3.13 10.55 18.44
CA SER A 18 -3.67 11.18 17.22
C SER A 18 -3.04 10.62 15.94
N GLY A 19 -1.73 10.41 15.94
CA GLY A 19 -1.03 9.83 14.78
C GLY A 19 -1.45 8.39 14.50
N ARG A 20 -1.70 7.60 15.53
CA ARG A 20 -2.22 6.22 15.37
C ARG A 20 -3.62 6.19 14.80
N ILE A 21 -4.49 7.08 15.26
CA ILE A 21 -5.87 7.22 14.74
C ILE A 21 -5.82 7.65 13.27
N ALA A 22 -4.99 8.64 12.92
CA ALA A 22 -4.82 9.09 11.54
C ALA A 22 -4.29 7.97 10.64
N LEU A 23 -3.30 7.19 11.09
CA LEU A 23 -2.78 6.05 10.36
C LEU A 23 -3.84 4.99 10.10
N TRP A 24 -4.64 4.65 11.11
CA TRP A 24 -5.75 3.71 10.95
C TRP A 24 -6.81 4.22 9.99
N ALA A 25 -7.14 5.52 10.04
CA ALA A 25 -8.07 6.13 9.09
C ALA A 25 -7.55 6.00 7.64
N VAL A 26 -6.27 6.24 7.40
CA VAL A 26 -5.64 6.06 6.08
C VAL A 26 -5.69 4.59 5.65
N GLN A 27 -5.35 3.66 6.54
CA GLN A 27 -5.38 2.22 6.23
C GLN A 27 -6.78 1.73 5.88
N ILE A 28 -7.81 2.15 6.62
CA ILE A 28 -9.21 1.79 6.35
C ILE A 28 -9.68 2.38 5.02
N ALA A 29 -9.37 3.64 4.75
CA ALA A 29 -9.71 4.29 3.48
C ALA A 29 -9.04 3.59 2.29
N LEU A 30 -7.75 3.29 2.39
CA LEU A 30 -7.01 2.54 1.38
C LEU A 30 -7.59 1.14 1.18
N ALA A 31 -7.86 0.42 2.27
CA ALA A 31 -8.44 -0.91 2.19
C ALA A 31 -9.78 -0.91 1.46
N ALA A 32 -10.66 0.05 1.76
CA ALA A 32 -11.94 0.20 1.06
C ALA A 32 -11.75 0.46 -0.44
N MET A 33 -10.86 1.38 -0.80
CA MET A 33 -10.58 1.72 -2.20
C MET A 33 -10.00 0.52 -2.96
N PHE A 34 -9.06 -0.21 -2.38
CA PHE A 34 -8.44 -1.37 -3.03
C PHE A 34 -9.36 -2.60 -3.06
N LEU A 35 -10.25 -2.77 -2.09
CA LEU A 35 -11.30 -3.80 -2.16
C LEU A 35 -12.27 -3.52 -3.31
N LEU A 36 -12.65 -2.26 -3.53
CA LEU A 36 -13.49 -1.87 -4.67
C LEU A 36 -12.75 -2.05 -5.99
N ALA A 37 -11.51 -1.57 -6.09
CA ALA A 37 -10.70 -1.67 -7.31
C ALA A 37 -10.35 -3.11 -7.65
N GLY A 38 -9.88 -3.89 -6.68
CA GLY A 38 -9.55 -5.30 -6.86
C GLY A 38 -10.81 -6.14 -7.12
N GLY A 39 -11.89 -5.87 -6.38
CA GLY A 39 -13.18 -6.52 -6.57
C GLY A 39 -13.73 -6.30 -7.97
N SER A 40 -13.71 -5.08 -8.50
CA SER A 40 -14.14 -4.78 -9.86
C SER A 40 -13.34 -5.53 -10.91
N LYS A 41 -12.04 -5.72 -10.69
CA LYS A 41 -11.17 -6.53 -11.55
C LYS A 41 -11.57 -8.02 -11.52
N LEU A 42 -11.78 -8.58 -10.34
CA LEU A 42 -12.14 -9.98 -10.18
C LEU A 42 -13.52 -10.28 -10.72
N LEU A 43 -14.48 -9.39 -10.51
CA LEU A 43 -15.86 -9.53 -11.00
C LEU A 43 -16.02 -9.26 -12.50
N GLY A 44 -14.97 -8.74 -13.15
CA GLY A 44 -15.00 -8.49 -14.59
C GLY A 44 -15.84 -7.27 -14.97
N ALA A 45 -15.75 -6.20 -14.20
CA ALA A 45 -16.37 -4.93 -14.59
C ALA A 45 -15.95 -4.54 -16.02
N PRO A 46 -16.88 -4.09 -16.89
CA PRO A 46 -16.59 -3.85 -18.31
C PRO A 46 -15.40 -2.92 -18.53
N GLU A 47 -15.25 -1.89 -17.70
CA GLU A 47 -14.14 -0.94 -17.77
C GLU A 47 -12.79 -1.63 -17.50
N MET A 48 -12.78 -2.58 -16.55
CA MET A 48 -11.57 -3.34 -16.20
C MET A 48 -11.23 -4.34 -17.30
N VAL A 49 -12.22 -5.01 -17.87
CA VAL A 49 -12.01 -5.90 -19.03
C VAL A 49 -11.43 -5.13 -20.20
N GLY A 50 -11.97 -3.96 -20.51
CA GLY A 50 -11.47 -3.08 -21.57
C GLY A 50 -10.06 -2.56 -21.31
N LEU A 51 -9.77 -2.14 -20.08
CA LEU A 51 -8.45 -1.67 -19.67
C LEU A 51 -7.39 -2.76 -19.88
N PHE A 52 -7.65 -3.97 -19.39
CA PHE A 52 -6.68 -5.07 -19.52
C PHE A 52 -6.59 -5.64 -20.94
N ALA A 53 -7.63 -5.48 -21.76
CA ALA A 53 -7.54 -5.72 -23.20
C ALA A 53 -6.59 -4.74 -23.88
N ALA A 54 -6.65 -3.46 -23.52
CA ALA A 54 -5.75 -2.42 -24.03
C ALA A 54 -4.29 -2.62 -23.60
N ILE A 55 -4.04 -3.17 -22.39
CA ILE A 55 -2.70 -3.54 -21.91
C ILE A 55 -2.10 -4.67 -22.79
N GLY A 56 -2.92 -5.59 -23.29
CA GLY A 56 -2.51 -6.60 -24.25
C GLY A 56 -1.77 -7.82 -23.70
N ILE A 57 -1.65 -7.95 -22.37
CA ILE A 57 -1.01 -9.11 -21.72
C ILE A 57 -1.99 -10.28 -21.54
N GLY A 58 -3.29 -9.98 -21.58
CA GLY A 58 -4.37 -10.95 -21.40
C GLY A 58 -5.17 -10.74 -20.11
N GLN A 59 -6.37 -11.29 -20.07
CA GLN A 59 -7.29 -11.13 -18.95
C GLN A 59 -6.82 -11.84 -17.67
N TRP A 60 -5.94 -12.82 -17.77
CA TRP A 60 -5.35 -13.48 -16.58
C TRP A 60 -4.62 -12.46 -15.69
N PHE A 61 -3.97 -11.46 -16.30
CA PHE A 61 -3.26 -10.41 -15.56
C PHE A 61 -4.23 -9.54 -14.74
N ARG A 62 -5.46 -9.34 -15.21
CA ARG A 62 -6.53 -8.68 -14.46
C ARG A 62 -6.86 -9.42 -13.18
N TYR A 63 -6.98 -10.76 -13.25
CA TYR A 63 -7.23 -11.58 -12.06
C TYR A 63 -6.06 -11.52 -11.08
N VAL A 64 -4.83 -11.60 -11.55
CA VAL A 64 -3.64 -11.51 -10.70
C VAL A 64 -3.58 -10.18 -9.96
N THR A 65 -3.73 -9.05 -10.67
CA THR A 65 -3.71 -7.74 -10.04
C THR A 65 -4.88 -7.53 -9.08
N GLY A 66 -6.07 -7.98 -9.44
CA GLY A 66 -7.24 -7.93 -8.57
C GLY A 66 -7.04 -8.73 -7.28
N LEU A 67 -6.47 -9.93 -7.38
CA LEU A 67 -6.17 -10.75 -6.22
C LEU A 67 -5.11 -10.12 -5.32
N VAL A 68 -4.05 -9.55 -5.90
CA VAL A 68 -3.03 -8.81 -5.14
C VAL A 68 -3.65 -7.62 -4.41
N GLU A 69 -4.50 -6.84 -5.06
CA GLU A 69 -5.15 -5.68 -4.44
C GLU A 69 -6.08 -6.09 -3.30
N VAL A 70 -6.92 -7.08 -3.48
CA VAL A 70 -7.85 -7.56 -2.44
C VAL A 70 -7.10 -8.14 -1.25
N SER A 71 -6.13 -9.02 -1.48
CA SER A 71 -5.34 -9.62 -0.39
C SER A 71 -4.51 -8.58 0.36
N SER A 72 -3.95 -7.61 -0.35
CA SER A 72 -3.19 -6.50 0.24
C SER A 72 -4.09 -5.56 1.05
N ALA A 73 -5.31 -5.30 0.57
CA ALA A 73 -6.30 -4.51 1.31
C ALA A 73 -6.68 -5.18 2.63
N ILE A 74 -6.85 -6.50 2.63
CA ILE A 74 -7.08 -7.27 3.85
C ILE A 74 -5.85 -7.19 4.77
N ALA A 75 -4.65 -7.34 4.22
CA ALA A 75 -3.40 -7.25 4.98
C ALA A 75 -3.22 -5.88 5.64
N LEU A 76 -3.67 -4.78 5.00
CA LEU A 76 -3.65 -3.44 5.61
C LEU A 76 -4.44 -3.37 6.92
N LEU A 77 -5.49 -4.17 7.06
CA LEU A 77 -6.35 -4.19 8.25
C LEU A 77 -5.81 -5.12 9.35
N VAL A 78 -4.80 -5.91 9.05
CA VAL A 78 -4.13 -6.79 10.01
C VAL A 78 -2.81 -6.14 10.44
N PRO A 79 -2.66 -5.70 11.70
CA PRO A 79 -1.50 -4.90 12.13
C PRO A 79 -0.15 -5.54 11.80
N SER A 80 -0.02 -6.86 11.95
CA SER A 80 1.23 -7.60 11.69
C SER A 80 1.60 -7.68 10.21
N PHE A 81 0.65 -7.54 9.30
CA PHE A 81 0.84 -7.67 7.86
C PHE A 81 0.69 -6.36 7.09
N ALA A 82 0.34 -5.28 7.79
CA ALA A 82 0.00 -4.02 7.14
C ALA A 82 1.14 -3.44 6.27
N VAL A 83 2.39 -3.56 6.70
CA VAL A 83 3.53 -3.09 5.92
C VAL A 83 3.72 -3.89 4.63
N PHE A 84 3.50 -5.19 4.66
CA PHE A 84 3.63 -6.06 3.49
C PHE A 84 2.51 -5.79 2.48
N GLY A 85 1.28 -5.64 2.96
CA GLY A 85 0.16 -5.21 2.14
C GLY A 85 0.42 -3.87 1.48
N ALA A 86 0.88 -2.89 2.25
CA ALA A 86 1.21 -1.55 1.74
C ALA A 86 2.33 -1.59 0.68
N LEU A 87 3.37 -2.41 0.87
CA LEU A 87 4.44 -2.59 -0.13
C LEU A 87 3.92 -3.17 -1.44
N ALA A 88 3.07 -4.20 -1.38
CA ALA A 88 2.47 -4.78 -2.57
C ALA A 88 1.60 -3.75 -3.32
N LEU A 89 0.86 -2.91 -2.59
CA LEU A 89 0.06 -1.84 -3.18
C LEU A 89 0.92 -0.73 -3.79
N VAL A 90 2.04 -0.37 -3.18
CA VAL A 90 3.02 0.57 -3.78
C VAL A 90 3.49 0.04 -5.13
N ALA A 91 3.91 -1.22 -5.20
CA ALA A 91 4.36 -1.84 -6.45
C ALA A 91 3.24 -1.86 -7.50
N THR A 92 2.02 -2.22 -7.10
CA THR A 92 0.85 -2.23 -7.99
C THR A 92 0.52 -0.84 -8.52
N MET A 93 0.60 0.20 -7.69
CA MET A 93 0.31 1.57 -8.12
C MET A 93 1.40 2.15 -9.03
N ILE A 94 2.65 1.78 -8.84
CA ILE A 94 3.72 2.12 -9.80
C ILE A 94 3.39 1.51 -11.17
N GLY A 95 2.99 0.26 -11.22
CA GLY A 95 2.53 -0.39 -12.45
C GLY A 95 1.32 0.31 -13.07
N ALA A 96 0.32 0.66 -12.27
CA ALA A 96 -0.87 1.38 -12.74
C ALA A 96 -0.53 2.77 -13.32
N ILE A 97 0.35 3.52 -12.67
CA ILE A 97 0.83 4.82 -13.20
C ILE A 97 1.53 4.61 -14.54
N THR A 98 2.40 3.62 -14.65
CA THR A 98 3.09 3.30 -15.90
C THR A 98 2.10 2.99 -17.02
N VAL A 99 1.09 2.18 -16.76
CA VAL A 99 0.03 1.85 -17.72
C VAL A 99 -0.74 3.11 -18.17
N HIS A 100 -1.10 3.99 -17.25
CA HIS A 100 -1.78 5.24 -17.60
C HIS A 100 -0.92 6.16 -18.46
N LEU A 101 0.37 6.27 -18.18
CA LEU A 101 1.26 7.17 -18.89
C LEU A 101 1.64 6.66 -20.28
N PHE A 102 1.83 5.35 -20.47
CA PHE A 102 2.44 4.79 -21.66
C PHE A 102 1.54 3.89 -22.51
N VAL A 103 0.41 3.43 -21.98
CA VAL A 103 -0.44 2.44 -22.66
C VAL A 103 -1.83 2.99 -22.95
N VAL A 104 -2.57 3.39 -21.92
CA VAL A 104 -3.98 3.76 -22.11
C VAL A 104 -4.22 5.27 -22.18
N GLY A 105 -3.25 6.06 -21.74
CA GLY A 105 -3.41 7.50 -21.58
C GLY A 105 -4.34 7.89 -20.42
N GLY A 106 -4.67 9.15 -20.33
CA GLY A 106 -5.53 9.68 -19.27
C GLY A 106 -4.75 10.11 -18.02
N SER A 107 -5.48 10.45 -16.97
CA SER A 107 -4.89 10.97 -15.74
C SER A 107 -4.46 9.85 -14.78
N PRO A 108 -3.19 9.79 -14.37
CA PRO A 108 -2.72 8.88 -13.33
C PRO A 108 -3.01 9.38 -11.92
N ALA A 109 -3.84 10.40 -11.74
CA ALA A 109 -4.05 11.07 -10.43
C ALA A 109 -4.51 10.10 -9.35
N VAL A 110 -5.46 9.21 -9.63
CA VAL A 110 -5.95 8.24 -8.65
C VAL A 110 -4.86 7.25 -8.23
N PRO A 111 -4.15 6.57 -9.14
CA PRO A 111 -3.01 5.75 -8.77
C PRO A 111 -1.91 6.49 -7.99
N VAL A 112 -1.65 7.75 -8.31
CA VAL A 112 -0.66 8.56 -7.57
C VAL A 112 -1.11 8.82 -6.14
N ILE A 113 -2.36 9.20 -5.92
CA ILE A 113 -2.92 9.41 -4.57
C ILE A 113 -2.85 8.11 -3.75
N LEU A 114 -3.24 6.99 -4.35
CA LEU A 114 -3.20 5.68 -3.70
C LEU A 114 -1.76 5.23 -3.42
N LEU A 115 -0.82 5.55 -4.30
CA LEU A 115 0.61 5.33 -4.08
C LEU A 115 1.12 6.10 -2.87
N LEU A 116 0.79 7.39 -2.79
CA LEU A 116 1.22 8.24 -1.67
C LEU A 116 0.63 7.75 -0.34
N GLY A 117 -0.63 7.36 -0.32
CA GLY A 117 -1.25 6.77 0.86
C GLY A 117 -0.58 5.46 1.29
N SER A 118 -0.34 4.56 0.35
CA SER A 118 0.33 3.28 0.61
C SER A 118 1.77 3.48 1.07
N ALA A 119 2.53 4.41 0.46
CA ALA A 119 3.88 4.76 0.87
C ALA A 119 3.92 5.36 2.29
N THR A 120 2.92 6.13 2.67
CA THR A 120 2.77 6.65 4.04
C THR A 120 2.63 5.52 5.05
N VAL A 121 1.84 4.50 4.75
CA VAL A 121 1.69 3.32 5.61
C VAL A 121 3.01 2.53 5.71
N VAL A 122 3.72 2.34 4.59
CA VAL A 122 5.05 1.71 4.58
C VAL A 122 6.00 2.47 5.50
N TRP A 123 6.07 3.78 5.35
CA TRP A 123 6.94 4.62 6.16
C TRP A 123 6.60 4.55 7.66
N ALA A 124 5.31 4.65 8.00
CA ALA A 124 4.86 4.61 9.39
C ALA A 124 5.07 3.24 10.05
N ARG A 125 4.99 2.16 9.27
CA ARG A 125 5.12 0.78 9.77
C ARG A 125 6.45 0.11 9.41
N ARG A 126 7.43 0.86 8.90
CA ARG A 126 8.73 0.32 8.47
C ARG A 126 9.47 -0.49 9.54
N HIS A 127 9.21 -0.22 10.82
CA HIS A 127 9.78 -1.00 11.91
C HIS A 127 9.43 -2.49 11.84
N GLN A 128 8.31 -2.84 11.22
CA GLN A 128 7.90 -4.24 11.02
C GLN A 128 8.81 -4.98 10.03
N LEU A 129 9.49 -4.27 9.13
CA LEU A 129 10.42 -4.85 8.15
C LEU A 129 11.76 -5.28 8.79
N PHE A 130 12.14 -4.65 9.89
CA PHE A 130 13.44 -4.84 10.52
C PHE A 130 13.39 -5.68 11.79
N GLY A 131 12.28 -6.38 12.05
CA GLY A 131 12.15 -7.31 13.17
C GLY A 131 12.14 -6.68 14.56
N GLY A 132 11.99 -5.36 14.65
CA GLY A 132 11.80 -4.66 15.91
C GLY A 132 10.40 -4.90 16.45
N GLN A 133 10.18 -5.98 17.19
CA GLN A 133 8.98 -6.07 18.04
C GLN A 133 9.11 -5.02 19.14
N PRO A 134 8.11 -4.13 19.32
CA PRO A 134 8.04 -3.38 20.56
C PRO A 134 7.88 -4.40 21.67
N ALA A 135 8.81 -4.39 22.63
CA ALA A 135 8.66 -5.18 23.83
C ALA A 135 7.30 -4.82 24.45
N VAL A 136 6.38 -5.77 24.40
CA VAL A 136 5.13 -5.70 25.17
C VAL A 136 5.54 -5.81 26.63
N ARG A 137 5.51 -4.69 27.31
CA ARG A 137 5.46 -4.66 28.79
C ARG A 137 4.18 -3.96 29.20
#